data_1a945d274ce169ee32cff2130d0c42cc
#
_entry.id   1a945d274ce169ee32cff2130d0c42cc
#
_cell.length_a   1.000
_cell.length_b   1.000
_cell.length_c   1.000
_cell.angle_alpha   90.00
_cell.angle_beta   90.00
_cell.angle_gamma   90.00
#
_symmetry.space_group_name_H-M   'P 1'
#
loop_
_entity.id
_entity.type
_entity.pdbx_description
1 polymer ?
#
loop_
_entity_poly.entity_id
_entity_poly.type
_entity_poly.pdbx_seq_one_letter_code
_entity_poly.pdbx_strand_id
1 'polypeptide(L)'
;SGITREYLNKIESGKMKPSKELLNTLHKELAKFNPEAPLTMLFDYVKIRFPTLDIQHIIKDILKLNINYMLHENYGRYSYTEHYSLGDIFIYTSADEEKGVLLELKGRGCRQFESYLLAQQRSWYDFLMDALIDGGVMKRIDLAINDHTGILDIPELAEKCRKREYIGKSRSYKFYQSGELIKHREDDREYMGRTLYLGSLKSDVYFCIYEKDYEQYVKLGTPLEEADIINRF
;
A
#
# COMPACT_ATOMS: atom_id res chain seq x y z
N SER A 1 17.16 -13.85 -11.30
CA SER A 1 16.27 -14.88 -10.74
C SER A 1 16.94 -16.24 -10.90
N GLY A 2 17.18 -16.96 -9.77
CA GLY A 2 17.88 -18.26 -9.77
C GLY A 2 17.02 -19.47 -10.21
N ILE A 3 16.01 -19.27 -11.06
CA ILE A 3 15.10 -20.33 -11.50
C ILE A 3 15.66 -20.92 -12.79
N THR A 4 16.00 -22.22 -12.75
CA THR A 4 16.49 -22.93 -13.92
C THR A 4 15.32 -23.42 -14.79
N ARG A 5 15.56 -23.55 -16.10
CA ARG A 5 14.58 -24.09 -17.05
C ARG A 5 14.15 -25.53 -16.67
N GLU A 6 15.07 -26.31 -16.12
CA GLU A 6 14.80 -27.67 -15.65
C GLU A 6 13.80 -27.68 -14.45
N TYR A 7 13.94 -26.75 -13.53
CA TYR A 7 13.02 -26.58 -12.39
C TYR A 7 11.59 -26.21 -12.85
N LEU A 8 11.49 -25.29 -13.81
CA LEU A 8 10.20 -24.93 -14.40
C LEU A 8 9.54 -26.13 -15.10
N ASN A 9 10.29 -26.87 -15.92
CA ASN A 9 9.76 -28.06 -16.59
C ASN A 9 9.27 -29.15 -15.63
N LYS A 10 9.89 -29.30 -14.45
CA LYS A 10 9.42 -30.22 -13.39
C LYS A 10 8.09 -29.74 -12.77
N ILE A 11 7.91 -28.45 -12.62
CA ILE A 11 6.65 -27.88 -12.14
C ILE A 11 5.54 -28.04 -13.18
N GLU A 12 5.78 -27.65 -14.43
CA GLU A 12 4.83 -27.76 -15.55
C GLU A 12 4.37 -29.20 -15.79
N SER A 13 5.29 -30.15 -15.62
CA SER A 13 5.00 -31.60 -15.75
C SER A 13 4.34 -32.22 -14.50
N GLY A 14 4.04 -31.39 -13.45
CA GLY A 14 3.46 -31.86 -12.19
C GLY A 14 4.38 -32.73 -11.32
N LYS A 15 5.65 -32.85 -11.69
CA LYS A 15 6.66 -33.67 -10.95
C LYS A 15 7.18 -32.97 -9.70
N MET A 16 6.94 -31.66 -9.58
CA MET A 16 7.36 -30.86 -8.43
C MET A 16 6.33 -29.74 -8.17
N LYS A 17 6.05 -29.50 -6.90
CA LYS A 17 5.23 -28.34 -6.50
C LYS A 17 6.10 -27.08 -6.45
N PRO A 18 5.62 -25.94 -6.96
CA PRO A 18 6.33 -24.67 -6.84
C PRO A 18 6.46 -24.26 -5.38
N SER A 19 7.57 -23.62 -5.03
CA SER A 19 7.70 -22.99 -3.70
C SER A 19 6.70 -21.86 -3.55
N LYS A 20 6.31 -21.51 -2.29
CA LYS A 20 5.46 -20.35 -2.02
C LYS A 20 6.05 -19.05 -2.59
N GLU A 21 7.36 -18.91 -2.52
CA GLU A 21 8.09 -17.76 -3.05
C GLU A 21 7.97 -17.66 -4.58
N LEU A 22 8.13 -18.78 -5.29
CA LEU A 22 7.95 -18.83 -6.73
C LEU A 22 6.50 -18.52 -7.12
N LEU A 23 5.51 -19.10 -6.41
CA LEU A 23 4.11 -18.83 -6.68
C LEU A 23 3.78 -17.34 -6.49
N ASN A 24 4.26 -16.72 -5.40
CA ASN A 24 4.04 -15.29 -5.15
C ASN A 24 4.71 -14.43 -6.23
N THR A 25 5.92 -14.80 -6.67
CA THR A 25 6.62 -14.10 -7.75
C THR A 25 5.88 -14.27 -9.07
N LEU A 26 5.44 -15.47 -9.41
CA LEU A 26 4.66 -15.75 -10.62
C LEU A 26 3.31 -15.03 -10.59
N HIS A 27 2.59 -15.04 -9.47
CA HIS A 27 1.34 -14.30 -9.34
C HIS A 27 1.55 -12.79 -9.51
N LYS A 28 2.63 -12.24 -8.96
CA LYS A 28 2.98 -10.82 -9.10
C LYS A 28 3.33 -10.44 -10.54
N GLU A 29 4.09 -11.28 -11.23
CA GLU A 29 4.45 -11.03 -12.63
C GLU A 29 3.28 -11.33 -13.59
N LEU A 30 2.51 -12.39 -13.36
CA LEU A 30 1.32 -12.70 -14.14
C LEU A 30 0.21 -11.65 -13.97
N ALA A 31 0.06 -11.07 -12.78
CA ALA A 31 -0.88 -9.97 -12.56
C ALA A 31 -0.58 -8.75 -13.44
N LYS A 32 0.70 -8.52 -13.77
CA LYS A 32 1.10 -7.45 -14.71
C LYS A 32 0.71 -7.74 -16.17
N PHE A 33 0.59 -9.01 -16.54
CA PHE A 33 0.38 -9.45 -17.93
C PHE A 33 -0.93 -10.21 -18.14
N ASN A 34 -1.72 -10.43 -17.08
CA ASN A 34 -2.97 -11.15 -17.19
C ASN A 34 -4.13 -10.18 -17.49
N PRO A 35 -4.67 -10.18 -18.72
CA PRO A 35 -5.84 -9.36 -19.04
C PRO A 35 -7.11 -9.73 -18.23
N GLU A 36 -7.14 -10.92 -17.61
CA GLU A 36 -8.22 -11.36 -16.72
C GLU A 36 -8.05 -10.88 -15.27
N ALA A 37 -6.88 -10.34 -14.90
CA ALA A 37 -6.65 -9.71 -13.60
C ALA A 37 -6.35 -8.21 -13.76
N PRO A 38 -7.35 -7.42 -14.18
CA PRO A 38 -7.16 -6.00 -14.46
C PRO A 38 -6.88 -5.18 -13.21
N LEU A 39 -7.06 -5.77 -12.03
CA LEU A 39 -6.92 -5.14 -10.73
C LEU A 39 -5.88 -5.87 -9.89
N THR A 40 -5.01 -5.11 -9.21
CA THR A 40 -4.09 -5.63 -8.19
C THR A 40 -4.27 -4.88 -6.87
N MET A 41 -4.23 -5.59 -5.75
CA MET A 41 -4.39 -5.01 -4.42
C MET A 41 -3.08 -5.01 -3.64
N LEU A 42 -2.86 -3.95 -2.87
CA LEU A 42 -1.69 -3.82 -2.00
C LEU A 42 -2.03 -3.05 -0.71
N PHE A 43 -1.25 -3.27 0.34
CA PHE A 43 -1.31 -2.44 1.55
C PHE A 43 -0.54 -1.14 1.30
N ASP A 44 -1.19 0.01 1.49
CA ASP A 44 -0.57 1.32 1.29
C ASP A 44 -0.35 2.09 2.60
N TYR A 45 -1.02 1.69 3.68
CA TYR A 45 -0.77 2.18 5.02
C TYR A 45 -1.17 1.14 6.05
N VAL A 46 -0.32 0.90 7.05
CA VAL A 46 -0.64 0.08 8.21
C VAL A 46 -0.15 0.79 9.46
N LYS A 47 -1.04 0.96 10.45
CA LYS A 47 -0.71 1.51 11.76
C LYS A 47 -1.34 0.64 12.84
N ILE A 48 -0.49 0.06 13.70
CA ILE A 48 -0.89 -0.85 14.77
C ILE A 48 -0.31 -0.32 16.08
N ARG A 49 -1.15 -0.22 17.10
CA ARG A 49 -0.72 0.07 18.46
C ARG A 49 -0.70 -1.22 19.27
N PHE A 50 0.40 -1.50 19.93
CA PHE A 50 0.56 -2.60 20.89
C PHE A 50 0.48 -2.05 22.32
N PRO A 51 -0.36 -2.61 23.19
CA PRO A 51 -0.50 -2.17 24.58
C PRO A 51 0.61 -2.73 25.48
N THR A 52 1.87 -2.52 25.08
CA THR A 52 3.08 -2.97 25.78
C THR A 52 4.17 -1.93 25.62
N LEU A 53 5.12 -1.88 26.55
CA LEU A 53 6.36 -1.12 26.44
C LEU A 53 7.53 -1.97 25.93
N ASP A 54 7.34 -3.27 25.78
CA ASP A 54 8.38 -4.18 25.30
C ASP A 54 8.57 -4.05 23.79
N ILE A 55 9.35 -3.04 23.41
CA ILE A 55 9.68 -2.79 22.01
C ILE A 55 10.54 -3.90 21.40
N GLN A 56 11.36 -4.58 22.22
CA GLN A 56 12.21 -5.67 21.72
C GLN A 56 11.35 -6.86 21.31
N HIS A 57 10.34 -7.20 22.09
CA HIS A 57 9.36 -8.22 21.72
C HIS A 57 8.66 -7.87 20.40
N ILE A 58 8.16 -6.65 20.26
CA ILE A 58 7.47 -6.24 19.02
C ILE A 58 8.41 -6.34 17.81
N ILE A 59 9.64 -5.82 17.93
CA ILE A 59 10.58 -5.86 16.80
C ILE A 59 11.01 -7.28 16.46
N LYS A 60 11.38 -8.08 17.47
CA LYS A 60 11.97 -9.39 17.27
C LYS A 60 10.93 -10.46 16.97
N ASP A 61 9.84 -10.52 17.76
CA ASP A 61 8.94 -11.65 17.74
C ASP A 61 7.73 -11.41 16.81
N ILE A 62 7.25 -10.17 16.70
CA ILE A 62 6.11 -9.82 15.85
C ILE A 62 6.57 -9.43 14.44
N LEU A 63 7.49 -8.46 14.33
CA LEU A 63 8.00 -8.01 13.03
C LEU A 63 9.07 -8.96 12.47
N LYS A 64 9.70 -9.77 13.33
CA LYS A 64 10.85 -10.66 13.02
C LYS A 64 11.98 -9.90 12.35
N LEU A 65 12.26 -8.71 12.90
CA LEU A 65 13.37 -7.84 12.51
C LEU A 65 14.45 -7.85 13.60
N ASN A 66 15.64 -7.41 13.24
CA ASN A 66 16.73 -7.29 14.20
C ASN A 66 16.93 -5.82 14.60
N ILE A 67 16.72 -5.53 15.89
CA ILE A 67 16.82 -4.18 16.46
C ILE A 67 18.22 -3.55 16.25
N ASN A 68 19.28 -4.37 16.16
CA ASN A 68 20.65 -3.87 15.95
C ASN A 68 20.87 -3.22 14.58
N TYR A 69 19.95 -3.44 13.63
CA TYR A 69 19.97 -2.78 12.32
C TYR A 69 19.08 -1.55 12.24
N MET A 70 18.42 -1.20 13.36
CA MET A 70 17.52 -0.06 13.42
C MET A 70 18.24 1.18 13.97
N LEU A 71 17.93 2.32 13.40
CA LEU A 71 18.33 3.61 13.94
C LEU A 71 17.41 3.97 15.09
N HIS A 72 17.97 4.28 16.27
CA HIS A 72 17.23 4.78 17.42
C HIS A 72 17.41 6.30 17.54
N GLU A 73 16.31 7.03 17.67
CA GLU A 73 16.28 8.49 17.78
C GLU A 73 15.40 8.94 18.94
N ASN A 74 15.91 9.90 19.74
CA ASN A 74 15.26 10.45 20.94
C ASN A 74 14.21 11.53 20.57
N TYR A 75 13.49 11.34 19.52
CA TYR A 75 12.30 12.13 19.16
C TYR A 75 11.24 11.22 18.50
N GLY A 76 10.00 11.62 18.58
CA GLY A 76 8.91 10.83 18.03
C GLY A 76 7.80 11.68 17.44
N ARG A 77 6.78 11.02 16.90
CA ARG A 77 5.53 11.61 16.41
C ARG A 77 4.38 11.17 17.31
N TYR A 78 3.21 11.78 17.14
CA TYR A 78 1.98 11.41 17.87
C TYR A 78 2.15 11.45 19.40
N SER A 79 2.98 12.37 19.90
CA SER A 79 3.36 12.49 21.32
C SER A 79 4.15 11.29 21.87
N TYR A 80 4.72 10.44 21.03
CA TYR A 80 5.78 9.52 21.43
C TYR A 80 7.10 10.27 21.52
N THR A 81 8.00 9.83 22.43
CA THR A 81 9.27 10.53 22.72
C THR A 81 10.45 9.98 21.92
N GLU A 82 10.34 8.76 21.47
CA GLU A 82 11.40 8.04 20.78
C GLU A 82 10.86 7.24 19.61
N HIS A 83 11.74 6.87 18.68
CA HIS A 83 11.40 5.89 17.67
C HIS A 83 12.62 5.07 17.23
N TYR A 84 12.32 3.88 16.73
CA TYR A 84 13.24 3.02 15.99
C TYR A 84 12.81 3.01 14.53
N SER A 85 13.79 3.14 13.62
CA SER A 85 13.52 3.11 12.19
C SER A 85 14.45 2.17 11.44
N LEU A 86 13.91 1.51 10.43
CA LEU A 86 14.65 0.73 9.46
C LEU A 86 14.16 1.15 8.07
N GLY A 87 14.84 2.11 7.46
CA GLY A 87 14.37 2.77 6.27
C GLY A 87 13.02 3.47 6.50
N ASP A 88 11.98 3.04 5.80
CA ASP A 88 10.63 3.61 5.89
C ASP A 88 9.70 2.85 6.89
N ILE A 89 10.25 1.94 7.69
CA ILE A 89 9.54 1.24 8.78
C ILE A 89 9.79 2.02 10.08
N PHE A 90 8.75 2.50 10.74
CA PHE A 90 8.84 3.29 11.98
C PHE A 90 8.11 2.63 13.14
N ILE A 91 8.78 2.58 14.30
CA ILE A 91 8.25 2.02 15.54
C ILE A 91 8.46 3.05 16.63
N TYR A 92 7.38 3.68 17.07
CA TYR A 92 7.38 4.73 18.08
C TYR A 92 7.17 4.13 19.46
N THR A 93 7.89 4.67 20.46
CA THR A 93 7.78 4.29 21.86
C THR A 93 7.89 5.50 22.78
N SER A 94 7.48 5.34 24.02
CA SER A 94 7.63 6.31 25.10
C SER A 94 7.55 5.58 26.43
N ALA A 95 7.91 6.24 27.53
CA ALA A 95 7.74 5.69 28.89
C ALA A 95 6.28 5.65 29.37
N ASP A 96 5.33 6.12 28.56
CA ASP A 96 3.91 6.17 28.88
C ASP A 96 3.25 4.80 28.58
N GLU A 97 2.88 4.07 29.62
CA GLU A 97 2.28 2.73 29.52
C GLU A 97 0.93 2.77 28.77
N GLU A 98 0.16 3.86 28.87
CA GLU A 98 -1.12 3.98 28.18
C GLU A 98 -0.95 4.07 26.66
N LYS A 99 0.19 4.58 26.18
CA LYS A 99 0.49 4.68 24.75
C LYS A 99 0.98 3.37 24.15
N GLY A 100 1.82 2.63 24.89
CA GLY A 100 2.46 1.43 24.39
C GLY A 100 3.40 1.68 23.21
N VAL A 101 3.54 0.71 22.32
CA VAL A 101 4.36 0.76 21.11
C VAL A 101 3.47 0.98 19.88
N LEU A 102 3.88 1.85 18.95
CA LEU A 102 3.14 2.14 17.73
C LEU A 102 3.98 1.84 16.50
N LEU A 103 3.56 0.84 15.73
CA LEU A 103 4.09 0.58 14.38
C LEU A 103 3.41 1.48 13.36
N GLU A 104 4.18 2.08 12.47
CA GLU A 104 3.69 2.84 11.32
C GLU A 104 4.44 2.46 10.05
N LEU A 105 3.70 1.96 9.06
CA LEU A 105 4.16 1.66 7.71
C LEU A 105 3.35 2.53 6.75
N LYS A 106 4.02 3.41 6.00
CA LYS A 106 3.41 4.22 4.94
C LYS A 106 3.87 3.69 3.59
N GLY A 107 3.10 3.86 2.54
CA GLY A 107 3.40 3.48 1.17
C GLY A 107 4.75 2.75 0.94
N ARG A 108 5.86 3.47 0.94
CA ARG A 108 7.21 2.88 0.80
C ARG A 108 7.56 1.92 1.94
N GLY A 109 7.16 2.24 3.17
CA GLY A 109 7.35 1.36 4.34
C GLY A 109 6.57 0.05 4.19
N CYS A 110 5.34 0.09 3.62
CA CYS A 110 4.60 -1.14 3.29
C CYS A 110 5.33 -1.97 2.23
N ARG A 111 5.88 -1.33 1.17
CA ARG A 111 6.67 -2.03 0.14
C ARG A 111 7.94 -2.65 0.71
N GLN A 112 8.64 -1.90 1.56
CA GLN A 112 9.83 -2.39 2.23
C GLN A 112 9.50 -3.56 3.16
N PHE A 113 8.47 -3.43 4.00
CA PHE A 113 8.07 -4.48 4.93
C PHE A 113 7.59 -5.75 4.20
N GLU A 114 6.90 -5.61 3.08
CA GLU A 114 6.53 -6.73 2.22
C GLU A 114 7.75 -7.53 1.74
N SER A 115 8.87 -6.87 1.44
CA SER A 115 10.12 -7.55 1.08
C SER A 115 10.68 -8.38 2.26
N TYR A 116 10.56 -7.89 3.49
CA TYR A 116 10.93 -8.67 4.68
C TYR A 116 9.97 -9.84 4.91
N LEU A 117 8.67 -9.63 4.74
CA LEU A 117 7.69 -10.71 4.85
C LEU A 117 8.00 -11.83 3.84
N LEU A 118 8.33 -11.49 2.60
CA LEU A 118 8.73 -12.45 1.58
C LEU A 118 10.00 -13.22 1.99
N ALA A 119 11.02 -12.52 2.50
CA ALA A 119 12.24 -13.16 2.98
C ALA A 119 11.99 -14.10 4.18
N GLN A 120 11.01 -13.77 5.02
CA GLN A 120 10.58 -14.57 6.17
C GLN A 120 9.60 -15.68 5.78
N GLN A 121 9.22 -15.82 4.50
CA GLN A 121 8.18 -16.74 4.01
C GLN A 121 6.82 -16.52 4.69
N ARG A 122 6.49 -15.28 5.01
CA ARG A 122 5.23 -14.85 5.63
C ARG A 122 4.43 -13.98 4.66
N SER A 123 3.13 -14.05 4.78
CA SER A 123 2.20 -13.14 4.13
C SER A 123 1.83 -11.95 5.04
N TRP A 124 1.19 -10.93 4.48
CA TRP A 124 0.54 -9.88 5.25
C TRP A 124 -0.50 -10.44 6.23
N TYR A 125 -1.21 -11.50 5.84
CA TYR A 125 -2.18 -12.15 6.71
C TYR A 125 -1.51 -12.75 7.95
N ASP A 126 -0.41 -13.49 7.77
CA ASP A 126 0.34 -14.09 8.87
C ASP A 126 0.83 -13.02 9.85
N PHE A 127 1.40 -11.93 9.33
CA PHE A 127 1.85 -10.80 10.16
C PHE A 127 0.69 -10.13 10.93
N LEU A 128 -0.41 -9.83 10.24
CA LEU A 128 -1.56 -9.17 10.88
C LEU A 128 -2.19 -10.06 11.95
N MET A 129 -2.28 -11.36 11.70
CA MET A 129 -2.76 -12.32 12.70
C MET A 129 -1.85 -12.38 13.91
N ASP A 130 -0.52 -12.50 13.73
CA ASP A 130 0.43 -12.49 14.84
C ASP A 130 0.30 -11.19 15.66
N ALA A 131 0.22 -10.04 14.98
CA ALA A 131 0.09 -8.75 15.65
C ALA A 131 -1.22 -8.61 16.45
N LEU A 132 -2.35 -9.09 15.91
CA LEU A 132 -3.66 -9.02 16.58
C LEU A 132 -3.75 -10.02 17.76
N ILE A 133 -3.20 -11.23 17.61
CA ILE A 133 -3.15 -12.24 18.67
C ILE A 133 -2.30 -11.73 19.85
N ASP A 134 -1.22 -10.99 19.56
CA ASP A 134 -0.37 -10.35 20.58
C ASP A 134 -1.00 -9.08 21.22
N GLY A 135 -2.28 -8.83 20.96
CA GLY A 135 -3.03 -7.71 21.54
C GLY A 135 -2.86 -6.39 20.76
N GLY A 136 -2.29 -6.42 19.58
CA GLY A 136 -2.20 -5.26 18.70
C GLY A 136 -3.58 -4.71 18.32
N VAL A 137 -3.73 -3.40 18.36
CA VAL A 137 -4.96 -2.69 18.00
C VAL A 137 -4.74 -1.95 16.69
N MET A 138 -5.46 -2.33 15.64
CA MET A 138 -5.43 -1.65 14.36
C MET A 138 -5.92 -0.20 14.51
N LYS A 139 -5.06 0.76 14.17
CA LYS A 139 -5.38 2.20 14.21
C LYS A 139 -5.70 2.75 12.83
N ARG A 140 -5.08 2.18 11.79
CA ARG A 140 -5.35 2.53 10.40
C ARG A 140 -4.83 1.43 9.47
N ILE A 141 -5.61 1.14 8.46
CA ILE A 141 -5.23 0.30 7.34
C ILE A 141 -5.75 0.96 6.06
N ASP A 142 -4.85 1.17 5.09
CA ASP A 142 -5.25 1.62 3.75
C ASP A 142 -4.89 0.50 2.77
N LEU A 143 -5.87 0.07 2.03
CA LEU A 143 -5.73 -0.83 0.91
C LEU A 143 -5.77 0.00 -0.37
N ALA A 144 -4.82 -0.21 -1.25
CA ALA A 144 -4.85 0.39 -2.57
C ALA A 144 -5.14 -0.69 -3.61
N ILE A 145 -6.07 -0.41 -4.50
CA ILE A 145 -6.37 -1.25 -5.65
C ILE A 145 -5.94 -0.50 -6.90
N ASN A 146 -5.02 -1.10 -7.63
CA ASN A 146 -4.53 -0.57 -8.91
C ASN A 146 -5.41 -1.10 -10.04
N ASP A 147 -5.86 -0.21 -10.89
CA ASP A 147 -6.54 -0.50 -12.13
C ASP A 147 -5.53 -0.32 -13.29
N HIS A 148 -5.19 -1.43 -13.94
CA HIS A 148 -4.19 -1.48 -15.00
C HIS A 148 -4.80 -1.30 -16.40
N THR A 149 -6.12 -1.32 -16.52
CA THR A 149 -6.84 -1.34 -17.81
C THR A 149 -7.80 -0.18 -18.01
N GLY A 150 -7.94 0.70 -16.98
CA GLY A 150 -8.84 1.84 -17.05
C GLY A 150 -10.33 1.47 -16.91
N ILE A 151 -10.64 0.40 -16.18
CA ILE A 151 -12.03 0.02 -15.89
C ILE A 151 -12.77 1.12 -15.13
N LEU A 152 -12.06 1.86 -14.28
CA LEU A 152 -12.63 2.96 -13.52
C LEU A 152 -12.62 4.24 -14.34
N ASP A 153 -13.76 4.61 -14.90
CA ASP A 153 -13.98 5.93 -15.49
C ASP A 153 -14.29 6.95 -14.39
N ILE A 154 -13.25 7.66 -13.92
CA ILE A 154 -13.37 8.62 -12.81
C ILE A 154 -14.34 9.78 -13.15
N PRO A 155 -14.31 10.39 -14.35
CA PRO A 155 -15.32 11.34 -14.79
C PRO A 155 -16.75 10.80 -14.72
N GLU A 156 -16.99 9.57 -15.21
CA GLU A 156 -18.31 8.95 -15.17
C GLU A 156 -18.76 8.72 -13.71
N LEU A 157 -17.88 8.23 -12.85
CA LEU A 157 -18.16 8.05 -11.42
C LEU A 157 -18.52 9.37 -10.74
N ALA A 158 -17.81 10.46 -11.05
CA ALA A 158 -18.10 11.78 -10.52
C ALA A 158 -19.46 12.31 -11.01
N GLU A 159 -19.83 12.03 -12.27
CA GLU A 159 -21.13 12.38 -12.81
C GLU A 159 -22.27 11.60 -12.13
N LYS A 160 -22.09 10.30 -11.91
CA LYS A 160 -23.04 9.48 -11.14
C LYS A 160 -23.22 10.01 -9.71
N CYS A 161 -22.15 10.45 -9.06
CA CYS A 161 -22.26 11.11 -7.75
C CYS A 161 -23.09 12.40 -7.83
N ARG A 162 -22.88 13.22 -8.88
CA ARG A 162 -23.60 14.46 -9.11
C ARG A 162 -25.11 14.23 -9.34
N LYS A 163 -25.44 13.17 -10.07
CA LYS A 163 -26.82 12.73 -10.33
C LYS A 163 -27.46 12.01 -9.14
N ARG A 164 -26.72 11.78 -8.05
CA ARG A 164 -27.17 11.01 -6.88
C ARG A 164 -27.51 9.54 -7.19
N GLU A 165 -26.80 8.96 -8.13
CA GLU A 165 -26.93 7.53 -8.50
C GLU A 165 -26.05 6.63 -7.65
N TYR A 166 -25.24 7.21 -6.73
CA TYR A 166 -24.41 6.45 -5.80
C TYR A 166 -25.25 5.70 -4.77
N ILE A 167 -24.98 4.40 -4.64
CA ILE A 167 -25.58 3.53 -3.62
C ILE A 167 -24.47 3.12 -2.63
N GLY A 168 -24.55 3.60 -1.39
CA GLY A 168 -23.57 3.29 -0.35
C GLY A 168 -23.77 4.10 0.92
N LYS A 169 -22.84 3.94 1.88
CA LYS A 169 -22.91 4.62 3.20
C LYS A 169 -22.27 6.00 3.20
N SER A 170 -21.50 6.37 2.19
CA SER A 170 -20.85 7.69 2.11
C SER A 170 -21.88 8.79 1.91
N ARG A 171 -21.83 9.83 2.75
CA ARG A 171 -22.81 10.95 2.73
C ARG A 171 -22.39 12.12 1.84
N SER A 172 -21.10 12.15 1.45
CA SER A 172 -20.54 13.26 0.67
C SER A 172 -19.49 12.74 -0.30
N TYR A 173 -19.30 13.48 -1.38
CA TYR A 173 -18.18 13.31 -2.30
C TYR A 173 -17.49 14.63 -2.55
N LYS A 174 -16.24 14.58 -3.01
CA LYS A 174 -15.49 15.72 -3.56
C LYS A 174 -14.81 15.27 -4.84
N PHE A 175 -14.89 16.10 -5.86
CA PHE A 175 -14.21 15.86 -7.12
C PHE A 175 -13.26 17.02 -7.41
N TYR A 176 -12.02 16.69 -7.73
CA TYR A 176 -10.99 17.65 -8.09
C TYR A 176 -10.43 17.29 -9.46
N GLN A 177 -10.17 18.31 -10.24
CA GLN A 177 -9.43 18.23 -11.48
C GLN A 177 -8.36 19.31 -11.44
N SER A 178 -7.11 18.92 -11.63
CA SER A 178 -5.98 19.83 -11.73
C SER A 178 -5.68 20.13 -13.19
N GLY A 179 -5.16 21.31 -13.47
CA GLY A 179 -4.77 21.74 -14.81
C GLY A 179 -3.54 22.64 -14.79
N GLU A 180 -2.83 22.72 -15.89
CA GLU A 180 -1.72 23.65 -16.08
C GLU A 180 -2.21 25.02 -16.53
N LEU A 181 -1.59 26.08 -15.99
CA LEU A 181 -1.83 27.47 -16.42
C LEU A 181 -0.92 27.88 -17.57
N ILE A 182 0.20 27.17 -17.76
CA ILE A 182 1.20 27.48 -18.79
C ILE A 182 1.19 26.35 -19.80
N LYS A 183 0.89 26.69 -21.04
CA LYS A 183 0.95 25.75 -22.17
C LYS A 183 2.41 25.48 -22.53
N HIS A 184 2.88 24.25 -22.33
CA HIS A 184 4.17 23.81 -22.88
C HIS A 184 4.09 23.63 -24.39
N ARG A 185 5.11 24.07 -25.14
CA ARG A 185 5.11 24.05 -26.60
C ARG A 185 4.94 22.67 -27.25
N GLU A 186 5.19 21.61 -26.48
CA GLU A 186 5.23 20.23 -26.98
C GLU A 186 4.11 19.36 -26.42
N ASP A 187 3.28 19.86 -25.47
CA ASP A 187 2.27 19.07 -24.79
C ASP A 187 0.93 19.81 -24.76
N ASP A 188 -0.06 19.28 -25.46
CA ASP A 188 -1.42 19.84 -25.52
C ASP A 188 -2.33 19.39 -24.37
N ARG A 189 -1.76 18.85 -23.28
CA ARG A 189 -2.56 18.33 -22.17
C ARG A 189 -3.24 19.45 -21.40
N GLU A 190 -4.56 19.36 -21.27
CA GLU A 190 -5.37 20.38 -20.60
C GLU A 190 -5.45 20.18 -19.08
N TYR A 191 -5.08 19.00 -18.55
CA TYR A 191 -5.21 18.71 -17.12
C TYR A 191 -4.08 17.80 -16.60
N MET A 192 -3.89 17.84 -15.25
CA MET A 192 -2.83 17.13 -14.53
C MET A 192 -3.39 16.02 -13.62
N GLY A 193 -4.55 15.49 -13.97
CA GLY A 193 -5.18 14.38 -13.26
C GLY A 193 -6.44 14.77 -12.48
N ARG A 194 -7.22 13.75 -12.17
CA ARG A 194 -8.49 13.82 -11.46
C ARG A 194 -8.47 12.97 -10.20
N THR A 195 -9.22 13.42 -9.19
CA THR A 195 -9.38 12.68 -7.94
C THR A 195 -10.83 12.79 -7.46
N LEU A 196 -11.44 11.64 -7.17
CA LEU A 196 -12.77 11.53 -6.57
C LEU A 196 -12.63 10.98 -5.16
N TYR A 197 -13.15 11.70 -4.19
CA TYR A 197 -13.24 11.25 -2.81
C TYR A 197 -14.68 10.89 -2.46
N LEU A 198 -14.90 9.72 -1.82
CA LEU A 198 -16.19 9.32 -1.27
C LEU A 198 -16.09 9.18 0.25
N GLY A 199 -16.95 9.90 0.97
CA GLY A 199 -16.94 9.95 2.43
C GLY A 199 -16.01 11.04 2.99
N SER A 200 -15.53 10.83 4.20
CA SER A 200 -14.62 11.74 4.89
C SER A 200 -13.56 10.96 5.68
N LEU A 201 -12.42 11.60 5.98
CA LEU A 201 -11.34 11.03 6.82
C LEU A 201 -11.78 10.72 8.27
N LYS A 202 -12.98 11.16 8.68
CA LYS A 202 -13.57 10.84 10.00
C LYS A 202 -14.51 9.63 9.94
N SER A 203 -14.76 9.10 8.74
CA SER A 203 -15.60 7.92 8.54
C SER A 203 -14.77 6.65 8.71
N ASP A 204 -15.42 5.54 9.10
CA ASP A 204 -14.78 4.23 9.19
C ASP A 204 -14.21 3.77 7.83
N VAL A 205 -14.86 4.19 6.75
CA VAL A 205 -14.44 3.91 5.38
C VAL A 205 -14.41 5.22 4.58
N TYR A 206 -13.32 5.41 3.86
CA TYR A 206 -13.08 6.57 3.00
C TYR A 206 -12.41 6.10 1.72
N PHE A 207 -12.93 6.50 0.56
CA PHE A 207 -12.35 6.17 -0.73
C PHE A 207 -11.67 7.39 -1.35
N CYS A 208 -10.48 7.17 -1.89
CA CYS A 208 -9.73 8.12 -2.69
C CYS A 208 -9.43 7.47 -4.03
N ILE A 209 -10.18 7.83 -5.07
CA ILE A 209 -10.08 7.27 -6.41
C ILE A 209 -9.42 8.30 -7.29
N TYR A 210 -8.28 7.97 -7.94
CA TYR A 210 -7.53 8.95 -8.71
C TYR A 210 -6.79 8.34 -9.90
N GLU A 211 -6.49 9.19 -10.88
CA GLU A 211 -5.69 8.85 -12.06
C GLU A 211 -4.22 8.72 -11.64
N LYS A 212 -3.75 7.48 -11.54
CA LYS A 212 -2.41 7.15 -11.04
C LYS A 212 -1.33 7.43 -12.07
N ASP A 213 -1.61 7.26 -13.34
CA ASP A 213 -0.74 7.61 -14.46
C ASP A 213 -0.38 9.10 -14.44
N TYR A 214 -1.36 9.97 -14.25
CA TYR A 214 -1.12 11.42 -14.11
C TYR A 214 -0.33 11.76 -12.84
N GLU A 215 -0.58 11.08 -11.73
CA GLU A 215 0.24 11.26 -10.54
C GLU A 215 1.70 10.89 -10.79
N GLN A 216 1.96 9.80 -11.50
CA GLN A 216 3.32 9.36 -11.87
C GLN A 216 3.96 10.33 -12.84
N TYR A 217 3.23 10.81 -13.83
CA TYR A 217 3.70 11.83 -14.77
C TYR A 217 4.12 13.11 -14.04
N VAL A 218 3.25 13.66 -13.19
CA VAL A 218 3.51 14.92 -12.46
C VAL A 218 4.65 14.79 -11.44
N LYS A 219 4.72 13.67 -10.72
CA LYS A 219 5.71 13.49 -9.63
C LYS A 219 7.04 12.92 -10.09
N LEU A 220 7.03 12.05 -11.08
CA LEU A 220 8.19 11.25 -11.48
C LEU A 220 8.63 11.53 -12.93
N GLY A 221 7.82 12.25 -13.71
CA GLY A 221 8.07 12.48 -15.15
C GLY A 221 7.85 11.23 -16.00
N THR A 222 7.16 10.20 -15.48
CA THR A 222 6.86 8.99 -16.25
C THR A 222 5.88 9.32 -17.37
N PRO A 223 6.20 9.05 -18.67
CA PRO A 223 5.25 9.23 -19.76
C PRO A 223 3.96 8.45 -19.52
N LEU A 224 2.81 9.02 -19.91
CA LEU A 224 1.50 8.37 -19.66
C LEU A 224 1.39 7.01 -20.34
N GLU A 225 1.96 6.88 -21.55
CA GLU A 225 2.01 5.63 -22.32
C GLU A 225 2.87 4.53 -21.68
N GLU A 226 3.76 4.90 -20.75
CA GLU A 226 4.62 3.97 -20.00
C GLU A 226 4.06 3.63 -18.63
N ALA A 227 2.93 4.23 -18.23
CA ALA A 227 2.34 4.01 -16.93
C ALA A 227 1.65 2.63 -16.83
N ASP A 228 2.14 1.77 -15.97
CA ASP A 228 1.56 0.43 -15.73
C ASP A 228 0.22 0.48 -14.99
N ILE A 229 -0.08 1.57 -14.32
CA ILE A 229 -1.29 1.75 -13.50
C ILE A 229 -1.99 2.99 -13.99
N ILE A 230 -3.21 2.82 -14.51
CA ILE A 230 -4.04 3.92 -15.00
C ILE A 230 -4.71 4.63 -13.82
N ASN A 231 -5.46 3.88 -13.01
CA ASN A 231 -6.14 4.42 -11.84
C ASN A 231 -5.73 3.70 -10.56
N ARG A 232 -5.97 4.36 -9.41
CA ARG A 232 -5.86 3.74 -8.08
C ARG A 232 -7.03 4.17 -7.19
N PHE A 233 -7.51 3.25 -6.37
CA PHE A 233 -8.51 3.50 -5.34
C PHE A 233 -8.30 2.67 -4.08
#